data_fc90f0b83206ae0d293a7a97ded689c2
#
_entry.id   fc90f0b83206ae0d293a7a97ded689c2
#
_cell.length_a   1.000
_cell.length_b   1.000
_cell.length_c   1.000
_cell.angle_alpha   90.00
_cell.angle_beta   90.00
_cell.angle_gamma   90.00
#
_symmetry.space_group_name_H-M   'P 1'
#
loop_
_entity.id
_entity.type
_entity.pdbx_description
1 polymer ?
#
loop_
_entity_poly.entity_id
_entity_poly.type
_entity_poly.pdbx_seq_one_letter_code
_entity_poly.pdbx_strand_id
1 'polypeptide(L)'
;RKQFEEKWDDIKLFIEYGMLSDEKFYDRAQKFALLKDTDKKYYTLEEYKTLIEANQTDKDKNLIYIYATDAVAQYSYIEIAKSKGYDVLLMDGQLDIHFIGLLEQKLEKSRFVRVDSDIIDNLVRKNDKTEVSLDAAQRNMMTTVFKSQIPTLEKAEFMVMFEALGEQSQPVIITQNEFMRRMKDMSAMQPGMNFYGEMPDSFNLIINTEHPLSKKVIEETEKDCHAEIEPIQKEINELNDAIAKLQEASKGKKDEEIPVTEKEELRNKEKEVDSLRKKESELLTQYANKHKLVRQLVDLALLSNNMLKGEALSQFIKRSVEML
;
A
#
# COMPACT_ATOMS: atom_id res chain seq x y z
N ARG A 1 -7.77 -27.58 -28.52
CA ARG A 1 -7.15 -26.69 -27.61
C ARG A 1 -6.87 -25.33 -28.27
N LYS A 2 -6.02 -25.23 -29.27
CA LYS A 2 -5.61 -23.97 -29.92
C LYS A 2 -6.78 -23.11 -30.42
N GLN A 3 -7.75 -23.71 -31.12
CA GLN A 3 -8.94 -22.99 -31.59
C GLN A 3 -9.83 -22.49 -30.43
N PHE A 4 -9.80 -23.16 -29.30
CA PHE A 4 -10.54 -22.73 -28.10
C PHE A 4 -9.86 -21.54 -27.42
N GLU A 5 -8.54 -21.57 -27.32
CA GLU A 5 -7.75 -20.45 -26.82
C GLU A 5 -7.91 -19.19 -27.68
N GLU A 6 -7.89 -19.33 -28.99
CA GLU A 6 -8.10 -18.23 -29.97
C GLU A 6 -9.47 -17.54 -29.82
N LYS A 7 -10.48 -18.26 -29.32
CA LYS A 7 -11.84 -17.76 -29.12
C LYS A 7 -12.16 -17.45 -27.65
N TRP A 8 -11.22 -17.71 -26.74
CA TRP A 8 -11.49 -17.59 -25.31
C TRP A 8 -11.93 -16.19 -24.91
N ASP A 9 -11.24 -15.17 -25.37
CA ASP A 9 -11.55 -13.77 -25.04
C ASP A 9 -12.97 -13.36 -25.49
N ASP A 10 -13.49 -13.97 -26.57
CA ASP A 10 -14.86 -13.71 -27.07
C ASP A 10 -15.96 -14.41 -26.24
N ILE A 11 -15.65 -15.55 -25.62
CA ILE A 11 -16.62 -16.36 -24.89
C ILE A 11 -16.45 -16.35 -23.37
N LYS A 12 -15.30 -15.85 -22.86
CA LYS A 12 -14.94 -15.80 -21.44
C LYS A 12 -16.09 -15.28 -20.58
N LEU A 13 -16.65 -14.13 -20.96
CA LEU A 13 -17.72 -13.47 -20.21
C LEU A 13 -18.93 -14.40 -19.97
N PHE A 14 -19.34 -15.16 -20.98
CA PHE A 14 -20.49 -16.08 -20.87
C PHE A 14 -20.16 -17.30 -20.01
N ILE A 15 -18.94 -17.81 -20.11
CA ILE A 15 -18.49 -18.95 -19.30
C ILE A 15 -18.41 -18.54 -17.83
N GLU A 16 -17.80 -17.40 -17.52
CA GLU A 16 -17.72 -16.85 -16.16
C GLU A 16 -19.11 -16.56 -15.57
N TYR A 17 -20.00 -15.95 -16.36
CA TYR A 17 -21.38 -15.72 -15.94
C TYR A 17 -22.10 -17.04 -15.60
N GLY A 18 -21.93 -18.06 -16.43
CA GLY A 18 -22.50 -19.38 -16.17
C GLY A 18 -21.93 -20.01 -14.89
N MET A 19 -20.62 -19.90 -14.67
CA MET A 19 -19.95 -20.40 -13.47
C MET A 19 -20.38 -19.66 -12.20
N LEU A 20 -20.65 -18.37 -12.30
CA LEU A 20 -21.14 -17.54 -11.19
C LEU A 20 -22.62 -17.82 -10.86
N SER A 21 -23.42 -18.22 -11.85
CA SER A 21 -24.88 -18.31 -11.72
C SER A 21 -25.39 -19.73 -11.44
N ASP A 22 -24.64 -20.77 -11.83
CA ASP A 22 -25.06 -22.17 -11.74
C ASP A 22 -23.91 -23.07 -11.26
N GLU A 23 -24.10 -23.69 -10.11
CA GLU A 23 -23.10 -24.58 -9.50
C GLU A 23 -22.81 -25.83 -10.36
N LYS A 24 -23.82 -26.39 -11.00
CA LYS A 24 -23.64 -27.56 -11.90
C LYS A 24 -22.87 -27.17 -13.16
N PHE A 25 -23.08 -25.95 -13.63
CA PHE A 25 -22.28 -25.40 -14.73
C PHE A 25 -20.83 -25.21 -14.29
N TYR A 26 -20.60 -24.64 -13.09
CA TYR A 26 -19.26 -24.50 -12.51
C TYR A 26 -18.52 -25.85 -12.47
N ASP A 27 -19.15 -26.91 -11.92
CA ASP A 27 -18.55 -28.23 -11.79
C ASP A 27 -18.07 -28.82 -13.12
N ARG A 28 -18.72 -28.45 -14.21
CA ARG A 28 -18.34 -28.86 -15.57
C ARG A 28 -17.30 -27.94 -16.18
N ALA A 29 -17.54 -26.62 -16.07
CA ALA A 29 -16.74 -25.60 -16.73
C ALA A 29 -15.34 -25.45 -16.12
N GLN A 30 -15.16 -25.69 -14.82
CA GLN A 30 -13.84 -25.61 -14.16
C GLN A 30 -12.77 -26.52 -14.81
N LYS A 31 -13.19 -27.56 -15.54
CA LYS A 31 -12.29 -28.50 -16.22
C LYS A 31 -11.70 -27.94 -17.52
N PHE A 32 -12.35 -26.93 -18.12
CA PHE A 32 -11.95 -26.37 -19.41
C PHE A 32 -11.88 -24.84 -19.43
N ALA A 33 -12.44 -24.15 -18.44
CA ALA A 33 -12.33 -22.71 -18.31
C ALA A 33 -10.85 -22.31 -18.23
N LEU A 34 -10.49 -21.22 -18.92
CA LEU A 34 -9.12 -20.82 -19.05
C LEU A 34 -8.85 -19.55 -18.22
N LEU A 35 -7.66 -19.52 -17.64
CA LEU A 35 -7.01 -18.32 -17.13
C LEU A 35 -5.99 -17.85 -18.16
N LYS A 36 -5.85 -16.54 -18.32
CA LYS A 36 -4.87 -15.92 -19.21
C LYS A 36 -3.83 -15.18 -18.40
N ASP A 37 -2.55 -15.42 -18.69
CA ASP A 37 -1.46 -14.67 -18.07
C ASP A 37 -1.15 -13.37 -18.83
N THR A 38 -0.26 -12.55 -18.27
CA THR A 38 0.19 -11.31 -18.89
C THR A 38 1.11 -11.53 -20.10
N ASP A 39 1.57 -12.76 -20.36
CA ASP A 39 2.29 -13.17 -21.56
C ASP A 39 1.35 -13.71 -22.65
N LYS A 40 0.02 -13.59 -22.43
CA LYS A 40 -1.04 -14.05 -23.35
C LYS A 40 -1.09 -15.58 -23.55
N LYS A 41 -0.62 -16.33 -22.56
CA LYS A 41 -0.77 -17.79 -22.54
C LYS A 41 -2.01 -18.17 -21.78
N TYR A 42 -2.62 -19.30 -22.15
CA TYR A 42 -3.85 -19.79 -21.60
C TYR A 42 -3.64 -21.11 -20.86
N TYR A 43 -4.24 -21.22 -19.69
CA TYR A 43 -4.14 -22.37 -18.81
C TYR A 43 -5.53 -22.75 -18.27
N THR A 44 -5.81 -24.04 -18.10
CA THR A 44 -6.90 -24.43 -17.22
C THR A 44 -6.58 -24.11 -15.77
N LEU A 45 -7.55 -24.14 -14.87
CA LEU A 45 -7.33 -23.88 -13.44
C LEU A 45 -6.25 -24.83 -12.86
N GLU A 46 -6.27 -26.10 -13.25
CA GLU A 46 -5.31 -27.10 -12.77
C GLU A 46 -3.91 -26.91 -13.38
N GLU A 47 -3.82 -26.59 -14.67
CA GLU A 47 -2.53 -26.28 -15.32
C GLU A 47 -1.89 -25.06 -14.67
N TYR A 48 -2.66 -24.02 -14.40
CA TYR A 48 -2.12 -22.79 -13.79
C TYR A 48 -1.69 -23.04 -12.33
N LYS A 49 -2.49 -23.76 -11.56
CA LYS A 49 -2.13 -24.20 -10.22
C LYS A 49 -0.79 -24.92 -10.22
N THR A 50 -0.61 -25.90 -11.09
CA THR A 50 0.65 -26.66 -11.21
C THR A 50 1.84 -25.76 -11.59
N LEU A 51 1.61 -24.76 -12.46
CA LEU A 51 2.63 -23.81 -12.88
C LEU A 51 3.17 -22.99 -11.71
N ILE A 52 2.28 -22.48 -10.86
CA ILE A 52 2.64 -21.51 -9.82
C ILE A 52 2.96 -22.14 -8.45
N GLU A 53 2.59 -23.39 -8.21
CA GLU A 53 2.66 -24.03 -6.89
C GLU A 53 4.04 -23.97 -6.25
N ALA A 54 5.11 -24.20 -7.02
CA ALA A 54 6.48 -24.21 -6.52
C ALA A 54 6.95 -22.83 -6.07
N ASN A 55 6.54 -21.77 -6.76
CA ASN A 55 7.06 -20.42 -6.55
C ASN A 55 6.09 -19.49 -5.81
N GLN A 56 4.78 -19.73 -5.88
CA GLN A 56 3.76 -18.84 -5.34
C GLN A 56 2.99 -19.45 -4.16
N THR A 57 3.59 -20.40 -3.45
CA THR A 57 3.08 -20.89 -2.17
C THR A 57 3.72 -20.11 -1.04
N ASP A 58 2.90 -19.51 -0.16
CA ASP A 58 3.35 -18.75 1.01
C ASP A 58 3.80 -19.66 2.18
N LYS A 59 4.34 -19.04 3.24
CA LYS A 59 4.78 -19.77 4.45
C LYS A 59 3.65 -20.51 5.17
N ASP A 60 2.41 -20.07 4.99
CA ASP A 60 1.21 -20.65 5.59
C ASP A 60 0.57 -21.72 4.68
N LYS A 61 1.25 -22.07 3.59
CA LYS A 61 0.83 -23.04 2.56
C LYS A 61 -0.42 -22.62 1.79
N ASN A 62 -0.65 -21.31 1.64
CA ASN A 62 -1.63 -20.81 0.71
C ASN A 62 -1.00 -20.60 -0.66
N LEU A 63 -1.71 -21.01 -1.71
CA LEU A 63 -1.32 -20.73 -3.08
C LEU A 63 -1.78 -19.34 -3.49
N ILE A 64 -0.85 -18.51 -3.93
CA ILE A 64 -1.08 -17.11 -4.23
C ILE A 64 -1.19 -16.91 -5.73
N TYR A 65 -2.38 -16.58 -6.19
CA TYR A 65 -2.66 -16.19 -7.57
C TYR A 65 -2.45 -14.68 -7.68
N ILE A 66 -1.34 -14.27 -8.28
CA ILE A 66 -1.05 -12.85 -8.52
C ILE A 66 -1.76 -12.45 -9.81
N TYR A 67 -2.44 -11.31 -9.82
CA TYR A 67 -3.14 -10.84 -11.00
C TYR A 67 -2.96 -9.35 -11.25
N ALA A 68 -3.11 -8.95 -12.51
CA ALA A 68 -3.19 -7.57 -12.96
C ALA A 68 -4.56 -7.33 -13.61
N THR A 69 -5.08 -6.11 -13.49
CA THR A 69 -6.31 -5.66 -14.15
C THR A 69 -6.04 -4.75 -15.35
N ASP A 70 -4.82 -4.18 -15.41
CA ASP A 70 -4.33 -3.37 -16.52
C ASP A 70 -2.82 -3.61 -16.68
N ALA A 71 -2.47 -4.38 -17.71
CA ALA A 71 -1.08 -4.76 -17.94
C ALA A 71 -0.17 -3.58 -18.29
N VAL A 72 -0.72 -2.47 -18.78
CA VAL A 72 0.05 -1.26 -19.13
C VAL A 72 0.28 -0.41 -17.89
N ALA A 73 -0.79 -0.10 -17.16
CA ALA A 73 -0.71 0.72 -15.96
C ALA A 73 0.09 0.03 -14.84
N GLN A 74 0.05 -1.30 -14.76
CA GLN A 74 0.72 -2.11 -13.74
C GLN A 74 2.02 -2.76 -14.21
N TYR A 75 2.56 -2.31 -15.36
CA TYR A 75 3.72 -2.94 -16.01
C TYR A 75 4.92 -3.10 -15.08
N SER A 76 5.29 -2.07 -14.33
CA SER A 76 6.45 -2.11 -13.42
C SER A 76 6.31 -3.16 -12.32
N TYR A 77 5.11 -3.36 -11.78
CA TYR A 77 4.83 -4.39 -10.76
C TYR A 77 4.87 -5.79 -11.37
N ILE A 78 4.34 -5.94 -12.60
CA ILE A 78 4.37 -7.21 -13.35
C ILE A 78 5.82 -7.61 -13.61
N GLU A 79 6.68 -6.70 -14.04
CA GLU A 79 8.10 -6.95 -14.30
C GLU A 79 8.84 -7.38 -13.02
N ILE A 80 8.58 -6.71 -11.89
CA ILE A 80 9.15 -7.08 -10.60
C ILE A 80 8.68 -8.50 -10.19
N ALA A 81 7.40 -8.82 -10.35
CA ALA A 81 6.87 -10.15 -10.06
C ALA A 81 7.55 -11.22 -10.92
N LYS A 82 7.67 -10.99 -12.21
CA LYS A 82 8.34 -11.90 -13.15
C LYS A 82 9.83 -12.05 -12.87
N SER A 83 10.52 -11.01 -12.46
CA SER A 83 11.94 -11.09 -12.09
C SER A 83 12.19 -12.00 -10.88
N LYS A 84 11.17 -12.16 -10.03
CA LYS A 84 11.19 -13.12 -8.89
C LYS A 84 10.69 -14.51 -9.26
N GLY A 85 10.40 -14.76 -10.54
CA GLY A 85 9.92 -16.05 -11.03
C GLY A 85 8.44 -16.30 -10.75
N TYR A 86 7.65 -15.24 -10.52
CA TYR A 86 6.21 -15.34 -10.35
C TYR A 86 5.50 -15.15 -11.69
N ASP A 87 4.40 -15.88 -11.86
CA ASP A 87 3.48 -15.68 -12.97
C ASP A 87 2.34 -14.74 -12.56
N VAL A 88 1.83 -13.94 -13.50
CA VAL A 88 0.81 -12.94 -13.25
C VAL A 88 -0.35 -13.12 -14.21
N LEU A 89 -1.54 -13.38 -13.70
CA LEU A 89 -2.78 -13.45 -14.47
C LEU A 89 -3.21 -12.07 -14.97
N LEU A 90 -3.87 -12.03 -16.11
CA LEU A 90 -4.58 -10.86 -16.61
C LEU A 90 -6.07 -11.04 -16.34
N MET A 91 -6.59 -10.25 -15.40
CA MET A 91 -7.98 -10.24 -14.95
C MET A 91 -8.59 -8.86 -15.26
N ASP A 92 -8.80 -8.60 -16.57
CA ASP A 92 -9.24 -7.31 -17.12
C ASP A 92 -10.71 -7.31 -17.57
N GLY A 93 -11.42 -8.41 -17.32
CA GLY A 93 -12.83 -8.60 -17.66
C GLY A 93 -13.80 -8.01 -16.63
N GLN A 94 -15.02 -7.71 -17.08
CA GLN A 94 -16.06 -7.11 -16.24
C GLN A 94 -16.52 -8.00 -15.07
N LEU A 95 -16.44 -9.33 -15.23
CA LEU A 95 -16.85 -10.29 -14.20
C LEU A 95 -15.68 -10.79 -13.35
N ASP A 96 -14.44 -10.44 -13.69
CA ASP A 96 -13.25 -11.04 -13.07
C ASP A 96 -13.21 -10.85 -11.55
N ILE A 97 -13.66 -9.71 -11.02
CA ILE A 97 -13.71 -9.46 -9.57
C ILE A 97 -14.65 -10.46 -8.87
N HIS A 98 -15.83 -10.71 -9.46
CA HIS A 98 -16.77 -11.68 -8.93
C HIS A 98 -16.26 -13.11 -9.11
N PHE A 99 -15.61 -13.37 -10.25
CA PHE A 99 -15.03 -14.67 -10.55
C PHE A 99 -13.86 -14.99 -9.60
N ILE A 100 -13.01 -14.03 -9.28
CA ILE A 100 -11.99 -14.15 -8.23
C ILE A 100 -12.63 -14.56 -6.90
N GLY A 101 -13.70 -13.87 -6.48
CA GLY A 101 -14.42 -14.22 -5.26
C GLY A 101 -14.98 -15.64 -5.24
N LEU A 102 -15.50 -16.12 -6.37
CA LEU A 102 -15.95 -17.50 -6.54
C LEU A 102 -14.76 -18.47 -6.44
N LEU A 103 -13.66 -18.20 -7.14
CA LEU A 103 -12.48 -19.06 -7.13
C LEU A 103 -11.86 -19.17 -5.73
N GLU A 104 -11.78 -18.07 -4.97
CA GLU A 104 -11.32 -18.11 -3.59
C GLU A 104 -12.20 -18.96 -2.66
N GLN A 105 -13.50 -19.05 -2.93
CA GLN A 105 -14.42 -19.94 -2.19
C GLN A 105 -14.29 -21.41 -2.59
N LYS A 106 -14.03 -21.67 -3.87
CA LYS A 106 -14.00 -23.04 -4.43
C LYS A 106 -12.61 -23.68 -4.37
N LEU A 107 -11.55 -22.90 -4.38
CA LEU A 107 -10.16 -23.38 -4.35
C LEU A 107 -9.62 -23.30 -2.92
N GLU A 108 -9.44 -24.47 -2.30
CA GLU A 108 -8.90 -24.54 -0.93
C GLU A 108 -7.50 -23.92 -0.85
N LYS A 109 -7.25 -23.17 0.23
CA LYS A 109 -5.94 -22.55 0.51
C LYS A 109 -5.40 -21.70 -0.66
N SER A 110 -6.31 -21.06 -1.38
CA SER A 110 -5.96 -20.19 -2.50
C SER A 110 -6.37 -18.75 -2.21
N ARG A 111 -5.53 -17.80 -2.59
CA ARG A 111 -5.78 -16.37 -2.47
C ARG A 111 -5.41 -15.67 -3.76
N PHE A 112 -6.23 -14.72 -4.17
CA PHE A 112 -5.96 -13.86 -5.30
C PHE A 112 -5.51 -12.49 -4.79
N VAL A 113 -4.36 -12.01 -5.26
CA VAL A 113 -3.78 -10.72 -4.86
C VAL A 113 -3.41 -9.93 -6.09
N ARG A 114 -3.82 -8.66 -6.15
CA ARG A 114 -3.42 -7.80 -7.26
C ARG A 114 -1.95 -7.43 -7.14
N VAL A 115 -1.25 -7.40 -8.26
CA VAL A 115 0.21 -7.25 -8.32
C VAL A 115 0.74 -5.97 -7.68
N ASP A 116 -0.09 -4.92 -7.57
CA ASP A 116 0.23 -3.62 -6.95
C ASP A 116 -0.42 -3.41 -5.57
N SER A 117 -1.02 -4.47 -4.99
CA SER A 117 -1.71 -4.36 -3.69
C SER A 117 -0.77 -4.29 -2.50
N ASP A 118 0.44 -4.80 -2.64
CA ASP A 118 1.52 -4.71 -1.66
C ASP A 118 2.88 -4.85 -2.39
N ILE A 119 3.97 -4.69 -1.66
CA ILE A 119 5.30 -5.03 -2.18
C ILE A 119 5.36 -6.52 -2.50
N ILE A 120 6.16 -6.85 -3.52
CA ILE A 120 6.19 -8.22 -4.06
C ILE A 120 6.51 -9.29 -3.02
N ASP A 121 7.38 -8.98 -2.05
CA ASP A 121 7.77 -9.93 -1.00
C ASP A 121 6.65 -10.18 0.03
N ASN A 122 5.69 -9.28 0.13
CA ASN A 122 4.49 -9.46 0.95
C ASN A 122 3.36 -10.17 0.20
N LEU A 123 3.31 -10.09 -1.14
CA LEU A 123 2.30 -10.79 -1.95
C LEU A 123 2.45 -12.31 -1.78
N VAL A 124 3.67 -12.82 -1.91
CA VAL A 124 3.99 -14.24 -1.62
C VAL A 124 4.94 -14.29 -0.43
N ARG A 125 4.38 -14.26 0.76
CA ARG A 125 5.16 -14.20 2.00
C ARG A 125 5.85 -15.54 2.29
N LYS A 126 7.12 -15.65 1.91
CA LYS A 126 7.94 -16.86 2.16
C LYS A 126 8.65 -16.84 3.51
N ASN A 127 9.03 -15.66 3.97
CA ASN A 127 9.75 -15.47 5.22
C ASN A 127 9.03 -14.49 6.15
N ASP A 128 9.46 -14.41 7.39
CA ASP A 128 9.04 -13.35 8.28
C ASP A 128 9.61 -12.02 7.81
N LYS A 129 8.92 -10.92 8.14
CA LYS A 129 9.36 -9.57 7.76
C LYS A 129 10.70 -9.25 8.39
N THR A 130 11.59 -8.66 7.60
CA THR A 130 12.82 -8.05 8.13
C THR A 130 12.45 -6.86 9.00
N GLU A 131 13.05 -6.77 10.18
CA GLU A 131 12.84 -5.62 11.05
C GLU A 131 13.44 -4.35 10.46
N VAL A 132 12.66 -3.28 10.51
CA VAL A 132 13.11 -1.95 10.09
C VAL A 132 13.92 -1.33 11.22
N SER A 133 15.14 -0.89 10.91
CA SER A 133 16.11 -0.36 11.89
C SER A 133 15.79 1.04 12.43
N LEU A 134 14.68 1.67 12.01
CA LEU A 134 14.28 2.99 12.49
C LEU A 134 13.62 2.89 13.86
N ASP A 135 14.00 3.76 14.78
CA ASP A 135 13.29 3.94 16.05
C ASP A 135 11.98 4.73 15.87
N ALA A 136 11.22 4.90 16.94
CA ALA A 136 9.91 5.57 16.89
C ALA A 136 10.02 7.05 16.54
N ALA A 137 11.05 7.75 17.01
CA ALA A 137 11.28 9.17 16.74
C ALA A 137 11.66 9.36 15.26
N GLN A 138 12.59 8.57 14.75
CA GLN A 138 12.97 8.53 13.35
C GLN A 138 11.79 8.28 12.43
N ARG A 139 10.95 7.28 12.75
CA ARG A 139 9.74 6.97 11.99
C ARG A 139 8.76 8.15 11.94
N ASN A 140 8.53 8.81 13.06
CA ASN A 140 7.62 9.97 13.13
C ASN A 140 8.16 11.14 12.29
N MET A 141 9.46 11.45 12.45
CA MET A 141 10.14 12.49 11.69
C MET A 141 10.06 12.21 10.18
N MET A 142 10.45 11.02 9.75
CA MET A 142 10.44 10.63 8.34
C MET A 142 9.02 10.55 7.77
N THR A 143 8.04 10.12 8.57
CA THR A 143 6.63 10.16 8.17
C THR A 143 6.20 11.57 7.80
N THR A 144 6.53 12.57 8.63
CA THR A 144 6.20 13.97 8.37
C THR A 144 6.94 14.50 7.13
N VAL A 145 8.23 14.20 7.00
CA VAL A 145 9.06 14.63 5.87
C VAL A 145 8.49 14.11 4.55
N PHE A 146 8.24 12.81 4.43
CA PHE A 146 7.71 12.23 3.19
C PHE A 146 6.25 12.62 2.93
N LYS A 147 5.40 12.60 3.96
CA LYS A 147 3.98 12.94 3.83
C LYS A 147 3.79 14.38 3.35
N SER A 148 4.61 15.32 3.80
CA SER A 148 4.54 16.73 3.41
C SER A 148 4.82 16.95 1.91
N GLN A 149 5.47 16.02 1.24
CA GLN A 149 5.81 16.11 -0.18
C GLN A 149 4.78 15.44 -1.09
N ILE A 150 3.79 14.73 -0.53
CA ILE A 150 2.69 14.16 -1.31
C ILE A 150 1.75 15.29 -1.71
N PRO A 151 1.47 15.51 -3.01
CA PRO A 151 0.52 16.52 -3.44
C PRO A 151 -0.90 16.17 -2.97
N THR A 152 -1.73 17.18 -2.74
CA THR A 152 -3.16 16.96 -2.50
C THR A 152 -3.79 16.39 -3.77
N LEU A 153 -4.18 15.13 -3.73
CA LEU A 153 -4.89 14.47 -4.80
C LEU A 153 -6.37 14.35 -4.42
N GLU A 154 -7.25 14.68 -5.35
CA GLU A 154 -8.69 14.49 -5.13
C GLU A 154 -8.99 13.01 -4.89
N LYS A 155 -9.68 12.73 -3.79
CA LYS A 155 -10.14 11.38 -3.43
C LYS A 155 -9.00 10.34 -3.28
N ALA A 156 -7.82 10.76 -2.83
CA ALA A 156 -6.72 9.85 -2.49
C ALA A 156 -6.10 10.20 -1.14
N GLU A 157 -5.93 9.20 -0.29
CA GLU A 157 -5.25 9.30 1.00
C GLU A 157 -4.02 8.40 1.02
N PHE A 158 -2.94 8.91 1.61
CA PHE A 158 -1.66 8.19 1.70
C PHE A 158 -1.27 7.93 3.14
N MET A 159 -0.90 6.68 3.42
CA MET A 159 -0.23 6.27 4.64
C MET A 159 1.26 6.03 4.32
N VAL A 160 2.15 6.66 5.09
CA VAL A 160 3.59 6.42 4.96
C VAL A 160 3.97 5.19 5.78
N MET A 161 4.66 4.26 5.16
CA MET A 161 5.15 3.02 5.77
C MET A 161 6.64 2.84 5.50
N PHE A 162 7.30 2.08 6.34
CA PHE A 162 8.74 1.78 6.23
C PHE A 162 8.93 0.28 6.17
N GLU A 163 9.73 -0.18 5.20
CA GLU A 163 10.06 -1.59 4.99
C GLU A 163 11.55 -1.73 4.64
N ALA A 164 12.14 -2.86 4.99
CA ALA A 164 13.50 -3.22 4.64
C ALA A 164 13.46 -4.17 3.42
N LEU A 165 13.73 -3.64 2.21
CA LEU A 165 13.52 -4.33 0.94
C LEU A 165 14.81 -4.68 0.19
N GLY A 166 15.96 -4.42 0.81
CA GLY A 166 17.26 -4.55 0.17
C GLY A 166 17.65 -3.33 -0.69
N GLU A 167 18.95 -3.18 -0.90
CA GLU A 167 19.54 -2.02 -1.58
C GLU A 167 19.19 -1.93 -3.06
N GLN A 168 18.84 -3.05 -3.70
CA GLN A 168 18.53 -3.14 -5.13
C GLN A 168 17.04 -2.87 -5.45
N SER A 169 16.19 -2.85 -4.44
CA SER A 169 14.77 -2.55 -4.62
C SER A 169 14.56 -1.04 -4.75
N GLN A 170 13.39 -0.63 -5.25
CA GLN A 170 13.09 0.80 -5.41
C GLN A 170 13.14 1.54 -4.06
N PRO A 171 13.57 2.82 -4.03
CA PRO A 171 13.67 3.61 -2.81
C PRO A 171 12.31 3.95 -2.19
N VAL A 172 11.31 4.19 -3.04
CA VAL A 172 9.94 4.51 -2.65
C VAL A 172 8.97 3.81 -3.58
N ILE A 173 7.98 3.15 -3.01
CA ILE A 173 6.96 2.37 -3.73
C ILE A 173 5.59 2.81 -3.27
N ILE A 174 4.62 2.91 -4.20
CA ILE A 174 3.21 3.12 -3.85
C ILE A 174 2.47 1.81 -4.06
N THR A 175 1.68 1.39 -3.06
CA THR A 175 0.78 0.24 -3.16
C THR A 175 -0.65 0.65 -2.79
N GLN A 176 -1.64 -0.09 -3.28
CA GLN A 176 -3.04 0.18 -3.00
C GLN A 176 -3.65 -0.95 -2.18
N ASN A 177 -4.26 -0.63 -1.02
CA ASN A 177 -4.87 -1.63 -0.15
C ASN A 177 -5.93 -2.46 -0.90
N GLU A 178 -5.70 -3.78 -0.99
CA GLU A 178 -6.53 -4.71 -1.77
C GLU A 178 -7.98 -4.75 -1.26
N PHE A 179 -8.17 -4.81 0.05
CA PHE A 179 -9.51 -4.89 0.63
C PHE A 179 -10.36 -3.65 0.31
N MET A 180 -9.81 -2.46 0.56
CA MET A 180 -10.54 -1.20 0.30
C MET A 180 -10.86 -1.05 -1.19
N ARG A 181 -9.91 -1.44 -2.05
CA ARG A 181 -10.11 -1.40 -3.50
C ARG A 181 -11.22 -2.35 -3.94
N ARG A 182 -11.19 -3.62 -3.51
CA ARG A 182 -12.26 -4.59 -3.85
C ARG A 182 -13.63 -4.13 -3.36
N MET A 183 -13.70 -3.58 -2.15
CA MET A 183 -14.96 -3.04 -1.62
C MET A 183 -15.49 -1.90 -2.48
N LYS A 184 -14.62 -1.02 -2.97
CA LYS A 184 -14.97 0.09 -3.85
C LYS A 184 -15.43 -0.40 -5.23
N ASP A 185 -14.70 -1.33 -5.83
CA ASP A 185 -15.04 -1.93 -7.13
C ASP A 185 -16.41 -2.66 -7.06
N MET A 186 -16.65 -3.41 -5.99
CA MET A 186 -17.95 -4.07 -5.76
C MET A 186 -19.08 -3.06 -5.57
N SER A 187 -18.85 -1.96 -4.84
CA SER A 187 -19.86 -0.92 -4.61
C SER A 187 -20.27 -0.20 -5.90
N ALA A 188 -19.33 -0.04 -6.84
CA ALA A 188 -19.60 0.56 -8.13
C ALA A 188 -20.56 -0.28 -9.01
N MET A 189 -20.62 -1.60 -8.75
CA MET A 189 -21.46 -2.55 -9.49
C MET A 189 -22.83 -2.79 -8.83
N GLN A 190 -23.03 -2.43 -7.55
CA GLN A 190 -24.27 -2.68 -6.83
C GLN A 190 -25.00 -1.37 -6.49
N PRO A 191 -26.17 -1.07 -7.12
CA PRO A 191 -26.99 0.08 -6.74
C PRO A 191 -27.41 -0.02 -5.26
N GLY A 192 -27.04 0.96 -4.46
CA GLY A 192 -27.35 1.02 -3.02
C GLY A 192 -26.17 0.89 -2.07
N MET A 193 -24.99 0.52 -2.54
CA MET A 193 -23.74 0.50 -1.76
C MET A 193 -22.83 1.73 -2.02
N ASN A 194 -23.40 2.89 -2.30
CA ASN A 194 -22.66 4.11 -2.67
C ASN A 194 -21.64 4.60 -1.62
N PHE A 195 -21.79 4.19 -0.37
CA PHE A 195 -20.92 4.63 0.73
C PHE A 195 -19.42 4.38 0.44
N TYR A 196 -19.06 3.17 0.00
CA TYR A 196 -17.67 2.85 -0.33
C TYR A 196 -17.17 3.52 -1.60
N GLY A 197 -18.08 3.80 -2.57
CA GLY A 197 -17.75 4.49 -3.82
C GLY A 197 -17.35 5.96 -3.64
N GLU A 198 -17.79 6.59 -2.55
CA GLU A 198 -17.48 7.98 -2.22
C GLU A 198 -16.22 8.12 -1.35
N MET A 199 -15.74 7.03 -0.75
CA MET A 199 -14.51 7.05 0.06
C MET A 199 -13.28 7.34 -0.80
N PRO A 200 -12.28 8.07 -0.26
CA PRO A 200 -11.01 8.25 -0.96
C PRO A 200 -10.30 6.91 -1.18
N ASP A 201 -9.53 6.82 -2.25
CA ASP A 201 -8.63 5.70 -2.47
C ASP A 201 -7.52 5.71 -1.43
N SER A 202 -7.28 4.56 -0.81
CA SER A 202 -6.24 4.42 0.21
C SER A 202 -4.98 3.81 -0.41
N PHE A 203 -3.88 4.55 -0.32
CA PHE A 203 -2.57 4.15 -0.80
C PHE A 203 -1.55 4.10 0.34
N ASN A 204 -0.56 3.21 0.20
CA ASN A 204 0.62 3.19 1.05
C ASN A 204 1.80 3.77 0.27
N LEU A 205 2.48 4.76 0.83
CA LEU A 205 3.78 5.22 0.39
C LEU A 205 4.83 4.47 1.20
N ILE A 206 5.45 3.47 0.62
CA ILE A 206 6.42 2.59 1.29
C ILE A 206 7.82 3.09 1.02
N ILE A 207 8.53 3.44 2.08
CA ILE A 207 9.92 3.90 2.05
C ILE A 207 10.82 2.69 2.32
N ASN A 208 11.67 2.34 1.37
CA ASN A 208 12.68 1.29 1.54
C ASN A 208 13.87 1.83 2.35
N THR A 209 13.94 1.45 3.60
CA THR A 209 14.97 1.94 4.54
C THR A 209 16.38 1.44 4.24
N GLU A 210 16.53 0.42 3.40
CA GLU A 210 17.84 -0.13 3.02
C GLU A 210 18.39 0.49 1.73
N HIS A 211 17.56 1.15 0.93
CA HIS A 211 18.02 1.77 -0.30
C HIS A 211 18.95 2.97 -0.02
N PRO A 212 20.10 3.10 -0.72
CA PRO A 212 21.09 4.17 -0.45
C PRO A 212 20.52 5.58 -0.45
N LEU A 213 19.59 5.90 -1.37
CA LEU A 213 18.96 7.23 -1.42
C LEU A 213 18.03 7.49 -0.23
N SER A 214 17.33 6.47 0.27
CA SER A 214 16.47 6.59 1.45
C SER A 214 17.33 6.74 2.72
N LYS A 215 18.41 5.96 2.86
CA LYS A 215 19.39 6.09 3.95
C LYS A 215 19.95 7.51 3.99
N LYS A 216 20.35 8.02 2.84
CA LYS A 216 20.86 9.39 2.71
C LYS A 216 19.85 10.43 3.20
N VAL A 217 18.58 10.32 2.82
CA VAL A 217 17.52 11.24 3.30
C VAL A 217 17.37 11.15 4.81
N ILE A 218 17.38 9.94 5.39
CA ILE A 218 17.27 9.74 6.84
C ILE A 218 18.43 10.42 7.56
N GLU A 219 19.67 10.14 7.15
CA GLU A 219 20.90 10.69 7.74
C GLU A 219 20.96 12.23 7.62
N GLU A 220 20.64 12.80 6.46
CA GLU A 220 20.62 14.24 6.23
C GLU A 220 19.53 14.90 7.07
N THR A 221 18.34 14.32 7.15
CA THR A 221 17.25 14.88 7.98
C THR A 221 17.60 14.86 9.46
N GLU A 222 18.16 13.77 9.98
CA GLU A 222 18.61 13.70 11.36
C GLU A 222 19.67 14.76 11.65
N LYS A 223 20.68 14.84 10.82
CA LYS A 223 21.78 15.79 11.00
C LYS A 223 21.31 17.24 10.96
N ASP A 224 20.48 17.60 10.00
CA ASP A 224 20.10 18.98 9.75
C ASP A 224 18.99 19.46 10.67
N CYS A 225 18.09 18.58 11.12
CA CYS A 225 16.96 18.92 11.99
C CYS A 225 17.19 18.65 13.48
N HIS A 226 18.23 17.89 13.84
CA HIS A 226 18.47 17.44 15.22
C HIS A 226 18.46 18.60 16.25
N ALA A 227 19.20 19.68 15.98
CA ALA A 227 19.33 20.79 16.90
C ALA A 227 17.99 21.52 17.20
N GLU A 228 17.06 21.52 16.25
CA GLU A 228 15.76 22.19 16.42
C GLU A 228 14.68 21.21 16.93
N ILE A 229 14.79 19.94 16.61
CA ILE A 229 13.77 18.91 16.92
C ILE A 229 14.00 18.27 18.28
N GLU A 230 15.25 17.97 18.67
CA GLU A 230 15.56 17.31 19.95
C GLU A 230 14.98 18.04 21.17
N PRO A 231 15.10 19.39 21.31
CA PRO A 231 14.49 20.10 22.44
C PRO A 231 12.97 19.95 22.49
N ILE A 232 12.30 19.99 21.32
CA ILE A 232 10.84 19.84 21.22
C ILE A 232 10.42 18.43 21.62
N GLN A 233 11.11 17.42 21.13
CA GLN A 233 10.82 16.02 21.48
C GLN A 233 11.05 15.74 22.96
N LYS A 234 12.09 16.31 23.56
CA LYS A 234 12.33 16.19 25.00
C LYS A 234 11.19 16.79 25.81
N GLU A 235 10.74 17.98 25.46
CA GLU A 235 9.60 18.64 26.12
C GLU A 235 8.29 17.84 25.95
N ILE A 236 8.03 17.30 24.76
CA ILE A 236 6.88 16.40 24.50
C ILE A 236 6.95 15.16 25.40
N ASN A 237 8.12 14.53 25.54
CA ASN A 237 8.30 13.35 26.38
C ASN A 237 8.06 13.68 27.86
N GLU A 238 8.60 14.79 28.38
CA GLU A 238 8.38 15.24 29.76
C GLU A 238 6.89 15.50 30.05
N LEU A 239 6.18 16.13 29.10
CA LEU A 239 4.74 16.36 29.19
C LEU A 239 3.95 15.05 29.14
N ASN A 240 4.29 14.13 28.23
CA ASN A 240 3.64 12.81 28.15
C ASN A 240 3.82 12.01 29.44
N ASP A 241 5.00 12.04 30.06
CA ASP A 241 5.25 11.40 31.37
C ASP A 241 4.39 12.03 32.48
N ALA A 242 4.21 13.33 32.47
CA ALA A 242 3.33 14.02 33.41
C ALA A 242 1.86 13.69 33.18
N ILE A 243 1.42 13.62 31.92
CA ILE A 243 0.07 13.20 31.53
C ILE A 243 -0.18 11.77 32.00
N ALA A 244 0.74 10.83 31.76
CA ALA A 244 0.62 9.44 32.19
C ALA A 244 0.45 9.32 33.71
N LYS A 245 1.20 10.09 34.49
CA LYS A 245 1.08 10.14 35.96
C LYS A 245 -0.30 10.64 36.43
N LEU A 246 -0.82 11.70 35.79
CA LEU A 246 -2.17 12.23 36.11
C LEU A 246 -3.27 11.20 35.76
N GLN A 247 -3.14 10.55 34.59
CA GLN A 247 -4.09 9.51 34.17
C GLN A 247 -4.04 8.30 35.07
N GLU A 248 -2.87 7.86 35.55
CA GLU A 248 -2.74 6.76 36.49
C GLU A 248 -3.31 7.11 37.87
N ALA A 249 -3.12 8.34 38.36
CA ALA A 249 -3.72 8.82 39.61
C ALA A 249 -5.26 8.90 39.55
N SER A 250 -5.82 9.05 38.37
CA SER A 250 -7.27 9.09 38.11
C SER A 250 -7.87 7.71 37.81
N LYS A 251 -7.03 6.69 37.60
CA LYS A 251 -7.45 5.33 37.22
C LYS A 251 -8.37 4.70 38.26
N GLY A 252 -9.55 4.28 37.84
CA GLY A 252 -10.56 3.66 38.68
C GLY A 252 -11.47 4.64 39.42
N LYS A 253 -11.24 5.95 39.32
CA LYS A 253 -12.17 6.98 39.84
C LYS A 253 -13.27 7.26 38.80
N LYS A 254 -14.48 7.57 39.30
CA LYS A 254 -15.53 8.10 38.41
C LYS A 254 -15.20 9.53 38.01
N ASP A 255 -15.70 9.96 36.89
CA ASP A 255 -15.43 11.31 36.34
C ASP A 255 -15.77 12.43 37.34
N GLU A 256 -16.81 12.24 38.12
CA GLU A 256 -17.26 13.16 39.19
C GLU A 256 -16.30 13.21 40.40
N GLU A 257 -15.47 12.18 40.62
CA GLU A 257 -14.52 12.06 41.72
C GLU A 257 -13.14 12.66 41.42
N ILE A 258 -12.89 13.03 40.12
CA ILE A 258 -11.64 13.66 39.69
C ILE A 258 -11.77 15.18 39.87
N PRO A 259 -10.86 15.81 40.65
CA PRO A 259 -10.86 17.25 40.86
C PRO A 259 -10.84 18.02 39.55
N VAL A 260 -11.60 19.10 39.44
CA VAL A 260 -11.64 19.97 38.25
C VAL A 260 -10.26 20.48 37.89
N THR A 261 -9.44 20.78 38.88
CA THR A 261 -8.05 21.22 38.70
C THR A 261 -7.16 20.19 38.01
N GLU A 262 -7.33 18.88 38.35
CA GLU A 262 -6.58 17.81 37.70
C GLU A 262 -7.03 17.62 36.24
N LYS A 263 -8.33 17.74 35.97
CA LYS A 263 -8.87 17.70 34.61
C LYS A 263 -8.36 18.86 33.74
N GLU A 264 -8.34 20.07 34.31
CA GLU A 264 -7.82 21.26 33.64
C GLU A 264 -6.30 21.16 33.38
N GLU A 265 -5.56 20.65 34.35
CA GLU A 265 -4.13 20.42 34.19
C GLU A 265 -3.84 19.40 33.09
N LEU A 266 -4.54 18.27 33.07
CA LEU A 266 -4.43 17.26 32.04
C LEU A 266 -4.71 17.85 30.64
N ARG A 267 -5.84 18.56 30.50
CA ARG A 267 -6.24 19.20 29.25
C ARG A 267 -5.23 20.26 28.77
N ASN A 268 -4.63 21.01 29.68
CA ASN A 268 -3.64 22.03 29.35
C ASN A 268 -2.35 21.37 28.84
N LYS A 269 -1.88 20.29 29.50
CA LYS A 269 -0.70 19.55 29.06
C LYS A 269 -0.92 18.87 27.71
N GLU A 270 -2.11 18.31 27.46
CA GLU A 270 -2.48 17.72 26.16
C GLU A 270 -2.43 18.79 25.04
N LYS A 271 -2.96 19.98 25.29
CA LYS A 271 -2.90 21.09 24.32
C LYS A 271 -1.48 21.56 24.06
N GLU A 272 -0.63 21.56 25.08
CA GLU A 272 0.78 21.94 24.94
C GLU A 272 1.53 20.91 24.09
N VAL A 273 1.31 19.61 24.31
CA VAL A 273 1.84 18.55 23.47
C VAL A 273 1.39 18.71 22.02
N ASP A 274 0.10 18.98 21.78
CA ASP A 274 -0.42 19.21 20.42
C ASP A 274 0.22 20.43 19.74
N SER A 275 0.44 21.50 20.49
CA SER A 275 1.14 22.71 20.00
C SER A 275 2.60 22.41 19.63
N LEU A 276 3.31 21.64 20.46
CA LEU A 276 4.69 21.25 20.20
C LEU A 276 4.79 20.31 19.01
N ARG A 277 3.90 19.32 18.88
CA ARG A 277 3.83 18.44 17.71
C ARG A 277 3.55 19.20 16.42
N LYS A 278 2.69 20.22 16.48
CA LYS A 278 2.42 21.09 15.34
C LYS A 278 3.67 21.86 14.94
N LYS A 279 4.40 22.44 15.92
CA LYS A 279 5.66 23.15 15.68
C LYS A 279 6.73 22.23 15.07
N GLU A 280 6.87 21.01 15.58
CA GLU A 280 7.77 19.99 15.03
C GLU A 280 7.41 19.68 13.58
N SER A 281 6.12 19.44 13.30
CA SER A 281 5.63 19.15 11.94
C SER A 281 5.87 20.32 10.97
N GLU A 282 5.69 21.56 11.42
CA GLU A 282 5.95 22.74 10.59
C GLU A 282 7.44 22.86 10.24
N LEU A 283 8.35 22.66 11.20
CA LEU A 283 9.80 22.66 10.97
C LEU A 283 10.23 21.58 9.96
N LEU A 284 9.76 20.35 10.17
CA LEU A 284 10.05 19.23 9.26
C LEU A 284 9.48 19.45 7.86
N THR A 285 8.30 20.04 7.75
CA THR A 285 7.69 20.39 6.47
C THR A 285 8.50 21.46 5.73
N GLN A 286 8.97 22.48 6.46
CA GLN A 286 9.83 23.54 5.88
C GLN A 286 11.16 22.98 5.40
N TYR A 287 11.76 22.06 6.15
CA TYR A 287 12.95 21.32 5.75
C TYR A 287 12.70 20.51 4.48
N ALA A 288 11.67 19.68 4.48
CA ALA A 288 11.32 18.81 3.36
C ALA A 288 11.05 19.60 2.06
N ASN A 289 10.42 20.77 2.16
CA ASN A 289 10.18 21.68 1.01
C ASN A 289 11.47 22.18 0.36
N LYS A 290 12.56 22.25 1.10
CA LYS A 290 13.89 22.65 0.59
C LYS A 290 14.72 21.47 0.13
N HIS A 291 14.36 20.25 0.54
CA HIS A 291 15.12 19.03 0.29
C HIS A 291 14.75 18.39 -1.05
N LYS A 292 15.51 18.71 -2.11
CA LYS A 292 15.21 18.27 -3.49
C LYS A 292 15.07 16.76 -3.63
N LEU A 293 15.89 15.96 -2.94
CA LEU A 293 15.88 14.49 -3.06
C LEU A 293 14.58 13.87 -2.54
N VAL A 294 14.04 14.33 -1.38
CA VAL A 294 12.77 13.82 -0.85
C VAL A 294 11.66 14.01 -1.87
N ARG A 295 11.54 15.23 -2.40
CA ARG A 295 10.55 15.55 -3.42
C ARG A 295 10.71 14.67 -4.67
N GLN A 296 11.96 14.48 -5.11
CA GLN A 296 12.26 13.66 -6.29
C GLN A 296 11.84 12.21 -6.10
N LEU A 297 12.10 11.62 -4.93
CA LEU A 297 11.73 10.24 -4.62
C LEU A 297 10.20 10.04 -4.58
N VAL A 298 9.48 10.97 -3.95
CA VAL A 298 8.01 10.93 -3.91
C VAL A 298 7.41 11.08 -5.31
N ASP A 299 7.89 12.07 -6.07
CA ASP A 299 7.38 12.31 -7.42
C ASP A 299 7.70 11.14 -8.37
N LEU A 300 8.85 10.46 -8.20
CA LEU A 300 9.19 9.26 -8.97
C LEU A 300 8.19 8.11 -8.69
N ALA A 301 7.84 7.90 -7.43
CA ALA A 301 6.86 6.89 -7.05
C ALA A 301 5.45 7.24 -7.58
N LEU A 302 5.05 8.51 -7.52
CA LEU A 302 3.80 8.99 -8.10
C LEU A 302 3.76 8.83 -9.64
N LEU A 303 4.88 9.12 -10.31
CA LEU A 303 5.00 8.95 -11.76
C LEU A 303 4.83 7.48 -12.16
N SER A 304 5.47 6.56 -11.45
CA SER A 304 5.36 5.12 -11.70
C SER A 304 3.94 4.57 -11.53
N ASN A 305 3.09 5.31 -10.83
CA ASN A 305 1.67 4.98 -10.61
C ASN A 305 0.69 5.84 -11.42
N ASN A 306 1.17 6.57 -12.45
CA ASN A 306 0.36 7.48 -13.26
C ASN A 306 -0.36 8.59 -12.46
N MET A 307 0.14 8.91 -11.26
CA MET A 307 -0.44 9.92 -10.36
C MET A 307 0.21 11.30 -10.52
N LEU A 308 1.35 11.39 -11.22
CA LEU A 308 2.05 12.65 -11.46
C LEU A 308 1.68 13.20 -12.83
N LYS A 309 0.97 14.33 -12.88
CA LYS A 309 0.43 14.92 -14.11
C LYS A 309 0.58 16.44 -14.09
N GLY A 310 0.38 17.07 -15.27
CA GLY A 310 0.30 18.51 -15.43
C GLY A 310 1.54 19.26 -14.93
N GLU A 311 1.34 20.29 -14.13
CA GLU A 311 2.40 21.14 -13.61
C GLU A 311 3.41 20.36 -12.76
N ALA A 312 2.95 19.44 -11.89
CA ALA A 312 3.80 18.63 -11.05
C ALA A 312 4.77 17.76 -11.87
N LEU A 313 4.30 17.16 -12.97
CA LEU A 313 5.14 16.41 -13.90
C LEU A 313 6.18 17.32 -14.58
N SER A 314 5.79 18.52 -14.99
CA SER A 314 6.71 19.50 -15.62
C SER A 314 7.81 19.91 -14.64
N GLN A 315 7.46 20.19 -13.39
CA GLN A 315 8.42 20.52 -12.33
C GLN A 315 9.35 19.35 -11.99
N PHE A 316 8.82 18.11 -11.96
CA PHE A 316 9.62 16.90 -11.77
C PHE A 316 10.69 16.76 -12.88
N ILE A 317 10.30 16.90 -14.15
CA ILE A 317 11.22 16.83 -15.29
C ILE A 317 12.32 17.89 -15.16
N LYS A 318 11.95 19.15 -14.83
CA LYS A 318 12.90 20.23 -14.66
C LYS A 318 13.92 19.93 -13.55
N ARG A 319 13.46 19.47 -12.37
CA ARG A 319 14.37 19.05 -11.29
C ARG A 319 15.25 17.87 -11.67
N SER A 320 14.71 16.89 -12.41
CA SER A 320 15.49 15.74 -12.86
C SER A 320 16.67 16.18 -13.73
N VAL A 321 16.45 17.13 -14.63
CA VAL A 321 17.51 17.70 -15.48
C VAL A 321 18.53 18.48 -14.67
N GLU A 322 18.09 19.20 -13.61
CA GLU A 322 19.02 19.95 -12.72
C GLU A 322 19.88 19.03 -11.83
N MET A 323 19.48 17.78 -11.65
CA MET A 323 20.18 16.80 -10.80
C MET A 323 21.16 15.93 -11.57
N LEU A 324 21.10 15.91 -12.90
CA LEU A 324 22.05 15.26 -13.82
C LEU A 324 23.28 16.13 -14.05
#